data_071282b48f22eafb423c254684890136
#
_entry.id   071282b48f22eafb423c254684890136
#
_cell.length_a   1.000
_cell.length_b   1.000
_cell.length_c   1.000
_cell.angle_alpha   90.00
_cell.angle_beta   90.00
_cell.angle_gamma   90.00
#
_symmetry.space_group_name_H-M   'P 1'
#
loop_
_entity.id
_entity.type
_entity.pdbx_description
1 polymer ?
#
loop_
_entity_poly.entity_id
_entity_poly.type
_entity_poly.pdbx_seq_one_letter_code
_entity_poly.pdbx_strand_id
1 'polypeptide(L)'
;HINKNKDDAITLGQLRDWYLDLSEIKEKRSYKDIRLCLNNCVNRIGNIQASQLKTLNIEKFRQIRLSEISVKIGRTVQPSTINRDVANFRAMLNKAVDYSLIESNPIGRIKQLEENNVRERVLNQEEFELLLYHCPEHLKGPVLLGYYIPMRQAEILKLSWDKLDIERKYIRLGQETKNKTGRVIPLHPKVLDYLNRLIRPIHGGYIFENIWFDRHGFDKAVQNAGIVDFRFHDLRHCAINNLRLAGNDHFKIKKASGHKTDIAFQRYNLVTEEEMLGMKWLDLNKDEHRTMDTYMDT
;
A
#
# COMPACT_ATOMS: atom_id res chain seq x y z
N HIS A 1 13.59 -16.65 -30.89
CA HIS A 1 12.92 -17.20 -32.08
C HIS A 1 12.37 -18.58 -31.73
N ILE A 2 11.06 -18.66 -31.46
CA ILE A 2 10.34 -19.94 -31.36
C ILE A 2 9.90 -20.26 -32.80
N ASN A 3 10.57 -21.23 -33.40
CA ASN A 3 10.18 -21.73 -34.72
C ASN A 3 8.80 -22.41 -34.61
N LYS A 4 7.81 -21.89 -35.31
CA LYS A 4 6.50 -22.51 -35.45
C LYS A 4 6.62 -23.70 -36.43
N ASN A 5 6.92 -24.88 -35.92
CA ASN A 5 6.39 -26.08 -36.53
C ASN A 5 4.99 -26.28 -35.93
N LYS A 6 3.98 -26.41 -36.79
CA LYS A 6 2.54 -26.47 -36.45
C LYS A 6 2.15 -27.65 -35.55
N ASP A 7 3.08 -28.54 -35.20
CA ASP A 7 2.83 -29.76 -34.42
C ASP A 7 3.32 -29.72 -32.97
N ASP A 8 4.12 -28.71 -32.56
CA ASP A 8 4.58 -28.58 -31.18
C ASP A 8 3.75 -27.53 -30.40
N ALA A 9 2.69 -27.99 -29.78
CA ALA A 9 1.87 -27.13 -28.92
C ALA A 9 2.67 -26.63 -27.70
N ILE A 10 2.86 -25.32 -27.63
CA ILE A 10 3.65 -24.64 -26.59
C ILE A 10 3.15 -25.01 -25.17
N THR A 11 4.06 -25.36 -24.27
CA THR A 11 3.75 -25.71 -22.90
C THR A 11 3.71 -24.48 -21.98
N LEU A 12 3.08 -24.62 -20.80
CA LEU A 12 3.04 -23.55 -19.80
C LEU A 12 4.44 -23.17 -19.30
N GLY A 13 5.35 -24.14 -19.20
CA GLY A 13 6.75 -23.88 -18.84
C GLY A 13 7.48 -23.06 -19.89
N GLN A 14 7.31 -23.40 -21.18
CA GLN A 14 7.89 -22.63 -22.28
C GLN A 14 7.32 -21.21 -22.34
N LEU A 15 6.00 -21.04 -22.13
CA LEU A 15 5.38 -19.70 -22.03
C LEU A 15 5.93 -18.89 -20.87
N ARG A 16 6.11 -19.53 -19.69
CA ARG A 16 6.72 -18.87 -18.53
C ARG A 16 8.13 -18.38 -18.85
N ASP A 17 8.96 -19.23 -19.43
CA ASP A 17 10.36 -18.92 -19.69
C ASP A 17 10.46 -17.82 -20.76
N TRP A 18 9.67 -17.91 -21.82
CA TRP A 18 9.54 -16.85 -22.82
C TRP A 18 9.09 -15.52 -22.19
N TYR A 19 8.04 -15.52 -21.35
CA TYR A 19 7.52 -14.30 -20.75
C TYR A 19 8.53 -13.64 -19.80
N LEU A 20 9.24 -14.45 -19.03
CA LEU A 20 10.29 -13.97 -18.12
C LEU A 20 11.53 -13.47 -18.87
N ASP A 21 11.72 -13.88 -20.12
CA ASP A 21 12.84 -13.43 -20.96
C ASP A 21 12.59 -12.07 -21.62
N LEU A 22 11.34 -11.62 -21.72
CA LEU A 22 11.01 -10.31 -22.27
C LEU A 22 11.71 -9.18 -21.49
N SER A 23 12.38 -8.25 -22.22
CA SER A 23 13.12 -7.12 -21.62
C SER A 23 12.23 -6.29 -20.69
N GLU A 24 11.02 -5.95 -21.14
CA GLU A 24 10.02 -5.20 -20.37
C GLU A 24 9.59 -5.90 -19.05
N ILE A 25 9.74 -7.22 -18.96
CA ILE A 25 9.46 -7.98 -17.73
C ILE A 25 10.69 -8.04 -16.85
N LYS A 26 11.88 -8.27 -17.42
CA LYS A 26 13.16 -8.29 -16.71
C LYS A 26 13.47 -6.98 -15.98
N GLU A 27 13.13 -5.86 -16.61
CA GLU A 27 13.35 -4.51 -16.05
C GLU A 27 12.37 -4.15 -14.93
N LYS A 28 11.29 -4.91 -14.74
CA LYS A 28 10.34 -4.62 -13.66
C LYS A 28 10.96 -4.85 -12.29
N ARG A 29 10.81 -3.87 -11.41
CA ARG A 29 11.18 -4.01 -9.99
C ARG A 29 10.56 -5.25 -9.33
N SER A 30 9.39 -5.69 -9.82
CA SER A 30 8.66 -6.87 -9.34
C SER A 30 9.05 -8.17 -10.06
N TYR A 31 10.13 -8.20 -10.84
CA TYR A 31 10.54 -9.39 -11.61
C TYR A 31 10.63 -10.66 -10.76
N LYS A 32 11.26 -10.57 -9.59
CA LYS A 32 11.41 -11.72 -8.67
C LYS A 32 10.06 -12.25 -8.21
N ASP A 33 9.11 -11.34 -7.90
CA ASP A 33 7.76 -11.73 -7.47
C ASP A 33 6.96 -12.33 -8.62
N ILE A 34 7.05 -11.75 -9.83
CA ILE A 34 6.42 -12.31 -11.04
C ILE A 34 6.91 -13.73 -11.29
N ARG A 35 8.23 -13.95 -11.27
CA ARG A 35 8.83 -15.27 -11.44
C ARG A 35 8.32 -16.26 -10.39
N LEU A 36 8.24 -15.85 -9.12
CA LEU A 36 7.72 -16.70 -8.06
C LEU A 36 6.24 -17.07 -8.31
N CYS A 37 5.40 -16.11 -8.68
CA CYS A 37 4.00 -16.35 -8.99
C CYS A 37 3.81 -17.34 -10.15
N LEU A 38 4.56 -17.15 -11.24
CA LEU A 38 4.49 -18.03 -12.40
C LEU A 38 4.98 -19.44 -12.07
N ASN A 39 6.06 -19.58 -11.30
CA ASN A 39 6.54 -20.87 -10.82
C ASN A 39 5.50 -21.57 -9.94
N ASN A 40 4.84 -20.83 -9.05
CA ASN A 40 3.76 -21.38 -8.23
C ASN A 40 2.64 -21.98 -9.08
N CYS A 41 2.24 -21.29 -10.15
CA CYS A 41 1.20 -21.77 -11.06
C CYS A 41 1.67 -22.98 -11.86
N VAL A 42 2.79 -22.88 -12.58
CA VAL A 42 3.27 -23.97 -13.48
C VAL A 42 3.58 -25.25 -12.70
N ASN A 43 4.21 -25.15 -11.53
CA ASN A 43 4.58 -26.32 -10.73
C ASN A 43 3.37 -27.11 -10.20
N ARG A 44 2.24 -26.43 -9.93
CA ARG A 44 1.04 -27.06 -9.35
C ARG A 44 -0.02 -27.43 -10.38
N ILE A 45 -0.09 -26.69 -11.47
CA ILE A 45 -0.95 -27.04 -12.61
C ILE A 45 -0.33 -28.19 -13.40
N GLY A 46 1.00 -28.25 -13.47
CA GLY A 46 1.78 -29.13 -14.32
C GLY A 46 2.22 -28.42 -15.61
N ASN A 47 3.28 -28.92 -16.22
CA ASN A 47 3.80 -28.40 -17.48
C ASN A 47 3.01 -28.95 -18.68
N ILE A 48 1.69 -28.70 -18.69
CA ILE A 48 0.77 -29.11 -19.78
C ILE A 48 0.90 -28.16 -20.97
N GLN A 49 0.37 -28.58 -22.13
CA GLN A 49 0.20 -27.72 -23.30
C GLN A 49 -0.78 -26.59 -22.98
N ALA A 50 -0.50 -25.39 -23.47
CA ALA A 50 -1.36 -24.23 -23.21
C ALA A 50 -2.80 -24.41 -23.72
N SER A 51 -2.98 -25.15 -24.80
CA SER A 51 -4.29 -25.52 -25.38
C SER A 51 -5.11 -26.45 -24.47
N GLN A 52 -4.47 -27.19 -23.57
CA GLN A 52 -5.12 -28.07 -22.60
C GLN A 52 -5.51 -27.37 -21.30
N LEU A 53 -5.06 -26.13 -21.10
CA LEU A 53 -5.37 -25.37 -19.89
C LEU A 53 -6.87 -25.02 -19.87
N LYS A 54 -7.53 -25.38 -18.75
CA LYS A 54 -8.95 -25.11 -18.51
C LYS A 54 -9.13 -24.37 -17.20
N THR A 55 -10.27 -23.70 -17.02
CA THR A 55 -10.66 -23.06 -15.76
C THR A 55 -10.54 -24.03 -14.58
N LEU A 56 -10.88 -25.30 -14.78
CA LEU A 56 -10.79 -26.34 -13.73
C LEU A 56 -9.34 -26.50 -13.20
N ASN A 57 -8.32 -26.32 -14.03
CA ASN A 57 -6.93 -26.41 -13.57
C ASN A 57 -6.61 -25.27 -12.58
N ILE A 58 -7.17 -24.10 -12.79
CA ILE A 58 -7.00 -22.98 -11.86
C ILE A 58 -7.77 -23.20 -10.55
N GLU A 59 -8.97 -23.77 -10.61
CA GLU A 59 -9.72 -24.08 -9.37
C GLU A 59 -8.98 -25.14 -8.54
N LYS A 60 -8.42 -26.21 -9.16
CA LYS A 60 -7.56 -27.17 -8.48
C LYS A 60 -6.30 -26.50 -7.90
N PHE A 61 -5.65 -25.63 -8.65
CA PHE A 61 -4.51 -24.84 -8.16
C PHE A 61 -4.89 -24.03 -6.91
N ARG A 62 -6.03 -23.33 -6.93
CA ARG A 62 -6.53 -22.54 -5.80
C ARG A 62 -6.75 -23.41 -4.56
N GLN A 63 -7.40 -24.58 -4.71
CA GLN A 63 -7.64 -25.51 -3.61
C GLN A 63 -6.32 -26.00 -2.99
N ILE A 64 -5.34 -26.42 -3.81
CA ILE A 64 -4.01 -26.81 -3.35
C ILE A 64 -3.35 -25.67 -2.57
N ARG A 65 -3.39 -24.43 -3.13
CA ARG A 65 -2.74 -23.28 -2.51
C ARG A 65 -3.40 -22.86 -1.20
N LEU A 66 -4.72 -22.97 -1.08
CA LEU A 66 -5.44 -22.67 0.16
C LEU A 66 -5.13 -23.63 1.30
N SER A 67 -4.81 -24.89 0.99
CA SER A 67 -4.41 -25.89 1.98
C SER A 67 -2.93 -25.83 2.38
N GLU A 68 -2.09 -25.11 1.61
CA GLU A 68 -0.66 -24.99 1.89
C GLU A 68 -0.36 -24.06 3.07
N ILE A 69 0.62 -24.43 3.86
CA ILE A 69 1.21 -23.55 4.87
C ILE A 69 2.42 -22.85 4.27
N SER A 70 2.42 -21.53 4.31
CA SER A 70 3.58 -20.74 3.90
C SER A 70 4.77 -21.01 4.81
N VAL A 71 5.83 -21.57 4.26
CA VAL A 71 7.08 -21.85 4.99
C VAL A 71 7.67 -20.59 5.64
N LYS A 72 7.47 -19.44 5.01
CA LYS A 72 7.98 -18.15 5.50
C LYS A 72 7.21 -17.59 6.69
N ILE A 73 5.90 -17.88 6.78
CA ILE A 73 5.00 -17.20 7.73
C ILE A 73 4.38 -18.18 8.72
N GLY A 74 4.49 -19.52 8.48
CA GLY A 74 3.89 -20.56 9.32
C GLY A 74 2.35 -20.55 9.35
N ARG A 75 1.70 -19.88 8.39
CA ARG A 75 0.23 -19.76 8.26
C ARG A 75 -0.22 -20.20 6.88
N THR A 76 -1.49 -20.54 6.75
CA THR A 76 -2.10 -20.85 5.45
C THR A 76 -1.92 -19.72 4.44
N VAL A 77 -1.74 -20.09 3.17
CA VAL A 77 -1.60 -19.12 2.09
C VAL A 77 -2.91 -18.34 1.93
N GLN A 78 -2.82 -17.02 1.96
CA GLN A 78 -3.98 -16.15 1.93
C GLN A 78 -4.57 -16.01 0.50
N PRO A 79 -5.91 -15.80 0.36
CA PRO A 79 -6.56 -15.55 -0.92
C PRO A 79 -5.90 -14.47 -1.77
N SER A 80 -5.43 -13.38 -1.16
CA SER A 80 -4.74 -12.29 -1.85
C SER A 80 -3.41 -12.72 -2.50
N THR A 81 -2.69 -13.68 -1.91
CA THR A 81 -1.48 -14.25 -2.49
C THR A 81 -1.81 -15.11 -3.70
N ILE A 82 -2.86 -15.93 -3.60
CA ILE A 82 -3.33 -16.80 -4.68
C ILE A 82 -3.86 -15.96 -5.84
N ASN A 83 -4.64 -14.91 -5.56
CA ASN A 83 -5.12 -13.97 -6.56
C ASN A 83 -3.96 -13.29 -7.31
N ARG A 84 -2.87 -12.98 -6.62
CA ARG A 84 -1.65 -12.42 -7.22
C ARG A 84 -0.97 -13.44 -8.14
N ASP A 85 -0.85 -14.70 -7.70
CA ASP A 85 -0.29 -15.78 -8.53
C ASP A 85 -1.11 -15.89 -9.83
N VAL A 86 -2.44 -16.00 -9.74
CA VAL A 86 -3.36 -16.11 -10.89
C VAL A 86 -3.34 -14.85 -11.78
N ALA A 87 -3.23 -13.66 -11.19
CA ALA A 87 -3.17 -12.41 -11.96
C ALA A 87 -1.90 -12.32 -12.82
N ASN A 88 -0.73 -12.72 -12.27
CA ASN A 88 0.51 -12.76 -13.04
C ASN A 88 0.45 -13.84 -14.12
N PHE A 89 -0.13 -15.00 -13.82
CA PHE A 89 -0.31 -16.07 -14.79
C PHE A 89 -1.25 -15.65 -15.94
N ARG A 90 -2.35 -14.97 -15.63
CA ARG A 90 -3.25 -14.38 -16.63
C ARG A 90 -2.53 -13.34 -17.49
N ALA A 91 -1.70 -12.49 -16.90
CA ALA A 91 -0.94 -11.49 -17.65
C ALA A 91 0.04 -12.12 -18.63
N MET A 92 0.70 -13.22 -18.25
CA MET A 92 1.54 -14.01 -19.15
C MET A 92 0.74 -14.59 -20.33
N LEU A 93 -0.43 -15.19 -20.06
CA LEU A 93 -1.28 -15.75 -21.12
C LEU A 93 -1.83 -14.67 -22.05
N ASN A 94 -2.27 -13.52 -21.53
CA ASN A 94 -2.69 -12.40 -22.37
C ASN A 94 -1.56 -11.93 -23.27
N LYS A 95 -0.34 -11.81 -22.74
CA LYS A 95 0.82 -11.43 -23.53
C LYS A 95 1.14 -12.47 -24.60
N ALA A 96 0.96 -13.76 -24.30
CA ALA A 96 1.12 -14.84 -25.28
C ALA A 96 0.09 -14.76 -26.43
N VAL A 97 -1.14 -14.33 -26.13
CA VAL A 97 -2.16 -14.04 -27.16
C VAL A 97 -1.73 -12.84 -28.01
N ASP A 98 -1.28 -11.74 -27.39
CA ASP A 98 -0.82 -10.54 -28.11
C ASP A 98 0.33 -10.85 -29.08
N TYR A 99 1.17 -11.84 -28.74
CA TYR A 99 2.28 -12.32 -29.59
C TYR A 99 1.91 -13.51 -30.48
N SER A 100 0.62 -13.86 -30.55
CA SER A 100 0.10 -14.99 -31.38
C SER A 100 0.79 -16.34 -31.09
N LEU A 101 1.27 -16.56 -29.85
CA LEU A 101 1.81 -17.84 -29.39
C LEU A 101 0.69 -18.82 -29.03
N ILE A 102 -0.45 -18.29 -28.56
CA ILE A 102 -1.69 -19.03 -28.31
C ILE A 102 -2.87 -18.25 -28.90
N GLU A 103 -3.95 -18.93 -29.23
CA GLU A 103 -5.12 -18.29 -29.85
C GLU A 103 -5.96 -17.47 -28.92
N SER A 104 -6.11 -17.95 -27.67
CA SER A 104 -6.94 -17.28 -26.66
C SER A 104 -6.45 -17.59 -25.24
N ASN A 105 -6.86 -16.72 -24.29
CA ASN A 105 -6.61 -16.97 -22.88
C ASN A 105 -7.80 -17.69 -22.22
N PRO A 106 -7.67 -18.98 -21.87
CA PRO A 106 -8.78 -19.78 -21.33
C PRO A 106 -9.20 -19.36 -19.91
N ILE A 107 -8.37 -18.56 -19.24
CA ILE A 107 -8.64 -18.11 -17.86
C ILE A 107 -8.96 -16.62 -17.74
N GLY A 108 -9.25 -15.95 -18.86
CA GLY A 108 -9.46 -14.49 -18.91
C GLY A 108 -10.60 -13.99 -18.00
N ARG A 109 -11.66 -14.79 -17.79
CA ARG A 109 -12.88 -14.43 -17.04
C ARG A 109 -12.97 -15.01 -15.63
N ILE A 110 -11.90 -15.59 -15.08
CA ILE A 110 -11.93 -16.16 -13.73
C ILE A 110 -12.07 -15.05 -12.69
N LYS A 111 -13.11 -15.17 -11.83
CA LYS A 111 -13.28 -14.26 -10.68
C LYS A 111 -12.13 -14.44 -9.68
N GLN A 112 -11.75 -13.39 -8.99
CA GLN A 112 -10.82 -13.46 -7.86
C GLN A 112 -11.48 -14.16 -6.67
N LEU A 113 -10.67 -14.80 -5.82
CA LEU A 113 -11.11 -15.23 -4.51
C LEU A 113 -11.43 -14.00 -3.66
N GLU A 114 -12.43 -14.12 -2.80
CA GLU A 114 -12.78 -13.06 -1.87
C GLU A 114 -11.62 -12.81 -0.90
N GLU A 115 -11.29 -11.54 -0.73
CA GLU A 115 -10.18 -11.11 0.14
C GLU A 115 -10.73 -10.36 1.35
N ASN A 116 -10.63 -10.97 2.51
CA ASN A 116 -10.88 -10.27 3.77
C ASN A 116 -9.55 -9.79 4.36
N ASN A 117 -9.01 -8.71 3.81
CA ASN A 117 -7.72 -8.13 4.19
C ASN A 117 -7.79 -6.67 4.63
N VAL A 118 -8.98 -6.19 4.96
CA VAL A 118 -9.17 -4.86 5.54
C VAL A 118 -8.61 -4.88 6.96
N ARG A 119 -7.68 -3.97 7.25
CA ARG A 119 -7.10 -3.76 8.57
C ARG A 119 -7.67 -2.46 9.13
N GLU A 120 -8.30 -2.57 10.28
CA GLU A 120 -8.98 -1.45 10.95
C GLU A 120 -8.26 -1.04 12.24
N ARG A 121 -7.13 -1.73 12.57
CA ARG A 121 -6.39 -1.48 13.81
C ARG A 121 -5.80 -0.08 13.83
N VAL A 122 -6.27 0.73 14.75
CA VAL A 122 -5.79 2.07 15.07
C VAL A 122 -5.38 2.09 16.54
N LEU A 123 -4.26 2.72 16.86
CA LEU A 123 -3.82 2.91 18.24
C LEU A 123 -4.52 4.14 18.85
N ASN A 124 -4.95 4.01 20.09
CA ASN A 124 -5.28 5.17 20.90
C ASN A 124 -4.00 5.88 21.36
N GLN A 125 -4.13 7.01 22.05
CA GLN A 125 -3.00 7.83 22.48
C GLN A 125 -2.10 7.08 23.49
N GLU A 126 -2.67 6.35 24.43
CA GLU A 126 -1.94 5.59 25.44
C GLU A 126 -1.12 4.44 24.82
N GLU A 127 -1.73 3.67 23.94
CA GLU A 127 -1.04 2.61 23.22
C GLU A 127 0.11 3.15 22.35
N PHE A 128 -0.10 4.31 21.72
CA PHE A 128 0.95 4.96 20.95
C PHE A 128 2.12 5.42 21.82
N GLU A 129 1.87 6.00 22.96
CA GLU A 129 2.90 6.45 23.90
C GLU A 129 3.70 5.27 24.46
N LEU A 130 3.03 4.16 24.81
CA LEU A 130 3.68 2.92 25.20
C LEU A 130 4.55 2.34 24.07
N LEU A 131 4.04 2.33 22.85
CA LEU A 131 4.82 1.90 21.69
C LEU A 131 6.08 2.76 21.53
N LEU A 132 5.93 4.07 21.58
CA LEU A 132 7.04 5.01 21.42
C LEU A 132 8.08 4.86 22.54
N TYR A 133 7.63 4.62 23.77
CA TYR A 133 8.49 4.37 24.94
C TYR A 133 9.36 3.11 24.73
N HIS A 134 8.77 2.03 24.24
CA HIS A 134 9.47 0.76 24.01
C HIS A 134 10.27 0.71 22.69
N CYS A 135 10.11 1.69 21.81
CA CYS A 135 10.87 1.75 20.55
C CYS A 135 12.36 1.99 20.81
N PRO A 136 13.26 1.29 20.11
CA PRO A 136 14.67 1.69 20.02
C PRO A 136 14.78 3.14 19.53
N GLU A 137 15.83 3.87 19.97
CA GLU A 137 15.97 5.30 19.69
C GLU A 137 15.87 5.63 18.20
N HIS A 138 16.52 4.84 17.34
CA HIS A 138 16.50 5.04 15.89
C HIS A 138 15.11 4.83 15.24
N LEU A 139 14.19 4.17 15.92
CA LEU A 139 12.80 3.98 15.45
C LEU A 139 11.82 5.03 15.97
N LYS A 140 12.14 5.75 17.03
CA LYS A 140 11.22 6.73 17.63
C LYS A 140 10.78 7.80 16.64
N GLY A 141 11.72 8.39 15.90
CA GLY A 141 11.40 9.37 14.86
C GLY A 141 10.51 8.83 13.75
N PRO A 142 10.89 7.73 13.09
CA PRO A 142 10.03 7.09 12.09
C PRO A 142 8.63 6.71 12.60
N VAL A 143 8.50 6.20 13.83
CA VAL A 143 7.22 5.85 14.45
C VAL A 143 6.39 7.10 14.73
N LEU A 144 7.01 8.16 15.26
CA LEU A 144 6.35 9.44 15.49
C LEU A 144 5.80 10.04 14.19
N LEU A 145 6.63 10.07 13.14
CA LEU A 145 6.17 10.55 11.83
C LEU A 145 5.04 9.69 11.27
N GLY A 146 5.14 8.37 11.38
CA GLY A 146 4.13 7.45 10.88
C GLY A 146 2.76 7.61 11.54
N TYR A 147 2.73 7.94 12.84
CA TYR A 147 1.50 8.12 13.61
C TYR A 147 0.80 9.46 13.34
N TYR A 148 1.56 10.52 13.11
CA TYR A 148 0.98 11.87 12.92
C TYR A 148 0.86 12.28 11.45
N ILE A 149 1.66 11.68 10.55
CA ILE A 149 1.72 12.11 9.15
C ILE A 149 1.41 10.91 8.23
N PRO A 150 0.45 11.02 7.30
CA PRO A 150 -0.03 9.90 6.51
C PRO A 150 0.94 9.50 5.37
N MET A 151 2.22 9.30 5.71
CA MET A 151 3.29 8.90 4.79
C MET A 151 3.44 7.38 4.69
N ARG A 152 4.02 6.90 3.59
CA ARG A 152 4.42 5.49 3.48
C ARG A 152 5.73 5.27 4.22
N GLN A 153 5.92 4.06 4.77
CA GLN A 153 7.16 3.68 5.46
C GLN A 153 8.44 4.07 4.70
N ALA A 154 8.49 3.74 3.41
CA ALA A 154 9.66 4.07 2.60
C ALA A 154 9.84 5.58 2.36
N GLU A 155 8.77 6.37 2.38
CA GLU A 155 8.83 7.83 2.29
C GLU A 155 9.35 8.44 3.59
N ILE A 156 8.96 7.87 4.74
CA ILE A 156 9.47 8.29 6.05
C ILE A 156 10.96 8.00 6.17
N LEU A 157 11.37 6.74 5.95
CA LEU A 157 12.77 6.32 6.12
C LEU A 157 13.74 7.04 5.16
N LYS A 158 13.25 7.44 3.98
CA LYS A 158 14.02 8.18 2.98
C LYS A 158 13.70 9.67 2.96
N LEU A 159 13.12 10.19 4.03
CA LEU A 159 12.87 11.62 4.14
C LEU A 159 14.19 12.35 4.33
N SER A 160 14.44 13.37 3.51
CA SER A 160 15.64 14.18 3.52
C SER A 160 15.33 15.63 3.91
N TRP A 161 16.32 16.34 4.42
CA TRP A 161 16.18 17.69 4.92
C TRP A 161 15.76 18.72 3.84
N ASP A 162 16.13 18.50 2.59
CA ASP A 162 15.72 19.33 1.45
C ASP A 162 14.22 19.29 1.15
N LYS A 163 13.52 18.26 1.64
CA LYS A 163 12.07 18.11 1.49
C LYS A 163 11.27 18.78 2.60
N LEU A 164 11.95 19.28 3.63
CA LEU A 164 11.31 19.96 4.76
C LEU A 164 11.36 21.47 4.57
N ASP A 165 10.23 22.10 4.70
CA ASP A 165 10.12 23.54 4.93
C ASP A 165 9.64 23.75 6.38
N ILE A 166 10.60 23.94 7.28
CA ILE A 166 10.36 24.08 8.72
C ILE A 166 9.62 25.39 9.00
N GLU A 167 9.94 26.48 8.32
CA GLU A 167 9.31 27.78 8.50
C GLU A 167 7.84 27.76 8.12
N ARG A 168 7.54 27.15 6.96
CA ARG A 168 6.17 26.99 6.47
C ARG A 168 5.48 25.73 6.97
N LYS A 169 6.17 24.92 7.78
CA LYS A 169 5.65 23.73 8.47
C LYS A 169 5.05 22.68 7.53
N TYR A 170 5.77 22.32 6.46
CA TYR A 170 5.33 21.25 5.56
C TYR A 170 6.48 20.38 5.03
N ILE A 171 6.10 19.21 4.53
CA ILE A 171 6.95 18.30 3.76
C ILE A 171 6.53 18.38 2.30
N ARG A 172 7.49 18.52 1.39
CA ARG A 172 7.26 18.44 -0.05
C ARG A 172 7.82 17.14 -0.59
N LEU A 173 6.95 16.23 -1.01
CA LEU A 173 7.34 15.00 -1.70
C LEU A 173 7.20 15.19 -3.20
N GLY A 174 8.26 14.87 -3.95
CA GLY A 174 8.33 14.99 -5.40
C GLY A 174 7.76 13.78 -6.15
N GLN A 175 8.06 13.69 -7.45
CA GLN A 175 7.60 12.61 -8.33
C GLN A 175 8.36 11.29 -8.12
N GLU A 176 9.42 11.28 -7.33
CA GLU A 176 10.18 10.09 -6.94
C GLU A 176 9.37 9.12 -6.04
N THR A 177 8.19 9.55 -5.59
CA THR A 177 7.28 8.70 -4.81
C THR A 177 6.70 7.58 -5.67
N LYS A 178 6.32 6.46 -5.03
CA LYS A 178 5.72 5.29 -5.72
C LYS A 178 4.59 5.67 -6.70
N ASN A 179 3.89 6.77 -6.44
CA ASN A 179 2.75 7.21 -7.25
C ASN A 179 3.12 8.21 -8.34
N LYS A 180 4.39 8.62 -8.45
CA LYS A 180 4.89 9.63 -9.42
C LYS A 180 4.09 10.95 -9.41
N THR A 181 3.45 11.30 -8.29
CA THR A 181 2.72 12.56 -8.10
C THR A 181 3.30 13.27 -6.89
N GLY A 182 3.76 14.49 -7.09
CA GLY A 182 4.22 15.35 -6.01
C GLY A 182 3.04 15.73 -5.09
N ARG A 183 3.34 15.91 -3.79
CA ARG A 183 2.37 16.40 -2.83
C ARG A 183 3.02 17.15 -1.68
N VAL A 184 2.25 18.03 -1.08
CA VAL A 184 2.62 18.77 0.14
C VAL A 184 1.82 18.17 1.30
N ILE A 185 2.49 17.98 2.42
CA ILE A 185 1.91 17.41 3.63
C ILE A 185 2.24 18.35 4.80
N PRO A 186 1.25 18.90 5.51
CA PRO A 186 1.50 19.71 6.70
C PRO A 186 2.23 18.91 7.79
N LEU A 187 3.14 19.57 8.51
CA LEU A 187 3.80 19.00 9.67
C LEU A 187 2.91 19.13 10.91
N HIS A 188 2.71 18.02 11.60
CA HIS A 188 2.07 18.03 12.92
C HIS A 188 2.99 18.69 13.96
N PRO A 189 2.48 19.50 14.92
CA PRO A 189 3.31 20.19 15.92
C PRO A 189 4.30 19.27 16.65
N LYS A 190 3.87 18.10 17.14
CA LYS A 190 4.76 17.13 17.81
C LYS A 190 5.90 16.62 16.91
N VAL A 191 5.65 16.51 15.59
CA VAL A 191 6.68 16.13 14.62
C VAL A 191 7.64 17.30 14.39
N LEU A 192 7.13 18.51 14.29
CA LEU A 192 7.95 19.71 14.14
C LEU A 192 8.87 19.88 15.34
N ASP A 193 8.36 19.72 16.57
CA ASP A 193 9.14 19.77 17.80
C ASP A 193 10.25 18.71 17.84
N TYR A 194 9.95 17.50 17.37
CA TYR A 194 10.96 16.44 17.24
C TYR A 194 12.04 16.82 16.24
N LEU A 195 11.66 17.27 15.04
CA LEU A 195 12.60 17.65 13.98
C LEU A 195 13.49 18.83 14.40
N ASN A 196 12.97 19.81 15.14
CA ASN A 196 13.73 20.96 15.63
C ASN A 196 14.82 20.58 16.65
N ARG A 197 14.72 19.42 17.31
CA ARG A 197 15.73 18.91 18.24
C ARG A 197 16.83 18.13 17.55
N LEU A 198 16.65 17.76 16.29
CA LEU A 198 17.67 17.03 15.53
C LEU A 198 18.75 17.99 15.02
N ILE A 199 19.98 17.51 15.02
CA ILE A 199 21.10 18.22 14.41
C ILE A 199 20.99 18.09 12.90
N ARG A 200 20.80 19.20 12.20
CA ARG A 200 20.79 19.21 10.74
C ARG A 200 22.22 19.25 10.20
N PRO A 201 22.63 18.23 9.41
CA PRO A 201 23.95 18.24 8.78
C PRO A 201 24.06 19.40 7.77
N ILE A 202 25.24 20.02 7.68
CA ILE A 202 25.51 21.17 6.77
C ILE A 202 25.24 20.79 5.31
N HIS A 203 25.57 19.56 4.92
CA HIS A 203 25.42 19.07 3.56
C HIS A 203 24.03 18.44 3.28
N GLY A 204 23.07 18.59 4.21
CA GLY A 204 21.76 17.94 4.07
C GLY A 204 21.84 16.42 4.23
N GLY A 205 21.02 15.70 3.48
CA GLY A 205 20.95 14.23 3.53
C GLY A 205 19.65 13.74 4.16
N TYR A 206 19.60 12.44 4.47
CA TYR A 206 18.45 11.82 5.11
C TYR A 206 18.33 12.29 6.56
N ILE A 207 17.08 12.38 7.04
CA ILE A 207 16.79 12.75 8.44
C ILE A 207 17.12 11.59 9.37
N PHE A 208 16.87 10.37 8.91
CA PHE A 208 17.12 9.15 9.66
C PHE A 208 18.34 8.44 9.07
N GLU A 209 19.28 8.04 9.92
CA GLU A 209 20.48 7.32 9.50
C GLU A 209 20.15 5.98 8.86
N ASN A 210 19.14 5.28 9.40
CA ASN A 210 18.71 3.99 8.91
C ASN A 210 17.62 4.14 7.83
N ILE A 211 18.02 4.01 6.57
CA ILE A 211 17.07 3.96 5.43
C ILE A 211 16.38 2.59 5.29
N TRP A 212 16.82 1.60 6.06
CA TRP A 212 16.24 0.27 6.16
C TRP A 212 15.40 0.15 7.42
N PHE A 213 14.25 -0.49 7.29
CA PHE A 213 13.35 -0.67 8.42
C PHE A 213 13.82 -1.82 9.32
N ASP A 214 14.12 -1.51 10.57
CA ASP A 214 14.36 -2.50 11.62
C ASP A 214 13.02 -3.11 12.07
N ARG A 215 12.61 -4.17 11.35
CA ARG A 215 11.38 -4.89 11.66
C ARG A 215 11.45 -5.56 13.03
N HIS A 216 12.58 -6.15 13.38
CA HIS A 216 12.73 -6.89 14.63
C HIS A 216 12.60 -5.96 15.85
N GLY A 217 13.28 -4.83 15.81
CA GLY A 217 13.17 -3.81 16.87
C GLY A 217 11.75 -3.27 17.00
N PHE A 218 11.07 -3.05 15.89
CA PHE A 218 9.66 -2.61 15.92
C PHE A 218 8.72 -3.68 16.47
N ASP A 219 8.81 -4.92 15.98
CA ASP A 219 7.96 -6.03 16.42
C ASP A 219 8.15 -6.30 17.93
N LYS A 220 9.39 -6.18 18.44
CA LYS A 220 9.69 -6.28 19.87
C LYS A 220 9.08 -5.12 20.68
N ALA A 221 9.12 -3.88 20.15
CA ALA A 221 8.49 -2.73 20.79
C ALA A 221 6.97 -2.88 20.88
N VAL A 222 6.32 -3.38 19.82
CA VAL A 222 4.89 -3.69 19.78
C VAL A 222 4.53 -4.74 20.84
N GLN A 223 5.33 -5.80 20.94
CA GLN A 223 5.14 -6.84 21.93
C GLN A 223 5.30 -6.32 23.37
N ASN A 224 6.36 -5.54 23.64
CA ASN A 224 6.63 -4.97 24.97
C ASN A 224 5.55 -3.95 25.39
N ALA A 225 4.94 -3.25 24.43
CA ALA A 225 3.81 -2.35 24.67
C ALA A 225 2.47 -3.08 24.87
N GLY A 226 2.44 -4.43 24.77
CA GLY A 226 1.21 -5.22 24.89
C GLY A 226 0.24 -5.07 23.72
N ILE A 227 0.70 -4.52 22.61
CA ILE A 227 -0.14 -4.26 21.44
C ILE A 227 -0.24 -5.52 20.56
N VAL A 228 -1.47 -5.91 20.21
CA VAL A 228 -1.73 -7.11 19.43
C VAL A 228 -2.00 -6.75 17.96
N ASP A 229 -1.45 -7.58 17.05
CA ASP A 229 -1.64 -7.49 15.57
C ASP A 229 -1.47 -6.09 15.00
N PHE A 230 -0.34 -5.46 15.29
CA PHE A 230 0.00 -4.13 14.81
C PHE A 230 1.29 -4.15 13.97
N ARG A 231 1.29 -3.45 12.84
CA ARG A 231 2.43 -3.33 11.93
C ARG A 231 2.78 -1.87 11.72
N PHE A 232 4.01 -1.58 11.33
CA PHE A 232 4.42 -0.20 11.05
C PHE A 232 3.51 0.52 10.04
N HIS A 233 2.98 -0.19 9.04
CA HIS A 233 2.09 0.43 8.06
C HIS A 233 0.74 0.86 8.67
N ASP A 234 0.34 0.26 9.78
CA ASP A 234 -0.90 0.60 10.48
C ASP A 234 -0.80 1.97 11.17
N LEU A 235 0.42 2.49 11.44
CA LEU A 235 0.64 3.87 11.88
C LEU A 235 0.05 4.88 10.87
N ARG A 236 0.16 4.59 9.58
CA ARG A 236 -0.46 5.43 8.56
C ARG A 236 -2.00 5.38 8.62
N HIS A 237 -2.59 4.27 9.05
CA HIS A 237 -4.03 4.19 9.35
C HIS A 237 -4.36 5.11 10.51
N CYS A 238 -3.55 5.10 11.59
CA CYS A 238 -3.69 6.02 12.72
C CYS A 238 -3.65 7.48 12.26
N ALA A 239 -2.65 7.85 11.45
CA ALA A 239 -2.52 9.22 10.93
C ALA A 239 -3.74 9.68 10.12
N ILE A 240 -4.25 8.82 9.23
CA ILE A 240 -5.43 9.13 8.41
C ILE A 240 -6.67 9.25 9.28
N ASN A 241 -6.85 8.32 10.23
CA ASN A 241 -7.98 8.34 11.16
C ASN A 241 -7.95 9.59 12.06
N ASN A 242 -6.79 9.93 12.60
CA ASN A 242 -6.63 11.13 13.44
C ASN A 242 -6.94 12.42 12.65
N LEU A 243 -6.52 12.50 11.39
CA LEU A 243 -6.88 13.63 10.53
C LEU A 243 -8.39 13.70 10.26
N ARG A 244 -9.05 12.56 10.10
CA ARG A 244 -10.50 12.47 9.90
C ARG A 244 -11.26 12.92 11.17
N LEU A 245 -10.88 12.39 12.33
CA LEU A 245 -11.47 12.76 13.61
C LEU A 245 -11.26 14.26 13.95
N ALA A 246 -10.18 14.85 13.45
CA ALA A 246 -9.95 16.29 13.54
C ALA A 246 -10.82 17.12 12.59
N GLY A 247 -11.76 16.52 11.84
CA GLY A 247 -12.70 17.20 10.97
C GLY A 247 -12.12 17.67 9.63
N ASN A 248 -10.98 17.09 9.21
CA ASN A 248 -10.43 17.44 7.91
C ASN A 248 -11.25 16.82 6.77
N ASP A 249 -11.35 17.57 5.68
CA ASP A 249 -12.01 17.14 4.47
C ASP A 249 -11.35 15.89 3.85
N HIS A 250 -12.18 14.97 3.37
CA HIS A 250 -11.77 13.70 2.77
C HIS A 250 -10.78 13.86 1.60
N PHE A 251 -11.02 14.84 0.71
CA PHE A 251 -10.13 15.07 -0.43
C PHE A 251 -8.76 15.60 0.01
N LYS A 252 -8.71 16.43 1.05
CA LYS A 252 -7.46 16.92 1.63
C LYS A 252 -6.64 15.77 2.21
N ILE A 253 -7.28 14.88 2.98
CA ILE A 253 -6.62 13.71 3.56
C ILE A 253 -6.13 12.76 2.46
N LYS A 254 -6.97 12.47 1.45
CA LYS A 254 -6.60 11.65 0.29
C LYS A 254 -5.39 12.23 -0.45
N LYS A 255 -5.36 13.54 -0.67
CA LYS A 255 -4.23 14.23 -1.31
C LYS A 255 -2.96 14.16 -0.46
N ALA A 256 -3.05 14.44 0.83
CA ALA A 256 -1.91 14.37 1.77
C ALA A 256 -1.34 12.94 1.86
N SER A 257 -2.21 11.93 1.95
CA SER A 257 -1.81 10.54 1.99
C SER A 257 -1.30 10.01 0.64
N GLY A 258 -1.69 10.63 -0.49
CA GLY A 258 -1.29 10.21 -1.83
C GLY A 258 -1.97 8.92 -2.31
N HIS A 259 -3.25 8.71 -1.96
CA HIS A 259 -4.07 7.66 -2.54
C HIS A 259 -4.61 8.12 -3.90
N LYS A 260 -4.43 7.28 -4.93
CA LYS A 260 -4.88 7.60 -6.30
C LYS A 260 -6.37 7.36 -6.50
N THR A 261 -6.91 6.31 -5.88
CA THR A 261 -8.30 5.90 -6.06
C THR A 261 -9.08 6.01 -4.76
N ASP A 262 -10.38 6.26 -4.86
CA ASP A 262 -11.29 6.29 -3.72
C ASP A 262 -11.42 4.91 -3.09
N ILE A 263 -11.45 3.85 -3.87
CA ILE A 263 -11.49 2.45 -3.38
C ILE A 263 -10.31 2.16 -2.45
N ALA A 264 -9.09 2.61 -2.80
CA ALA A 264 -7.92 2.42 -1.96
C ALA A 264 -7.98 3.28 -0.68
N PHE A 265 -8.72 4.39 -0.71
CA PHE A 265 -8.88 5.29 0.41
C PHE A 265 -10.08 4.92 1.29
N GLN A 266 -11.15 4.36 0.74
CA GLN A 266 -12.34 3.92 1.48
C GLN A 266 -12.04 2.95 2.63
N ARG A 267 -10.96 2.19 2.54
CA ARG A 267 -10.47 1.31 3.61
C ARG A 267 -10.15 2.04 4.92
N TYR A 268 -10.04 3.36 4.88
CA TYR A 268 -9.75 4.22 6.04
C TYR A 268 -10.98 4.99 6.51
N ASN A 269 -12.13 4.80 5.86
CA ASN A 269 -13.35 5.56 6.14
C ASN A 269 -14.25 4.78 7.12
N LEU A 270 -13.75 4.61 8.34
CA LEU A 270 -14.48 4.01 9.46
C LEU A 270 -15.31 5.11 10.12
N VAL A 271 -16.45 5.45 9.52
CA VAL A 271 -17.40 6.40 10.13
C VAL A 271 -18.17 5.68 11.24
N THR A 272 -18.09 6.20 12.46
CA THR A 272 -18.82 5.67 13.63
C THR A 272 -20.23 6.25 13.71
N GLU A 273 -21.11 5.60 14.49
CA GLU A 273 -22.46 6.14 14.76
C GLU A 273 -22.40 7.52 15.42
N GLU A 274 -21.45 7.72 16.33
CA GLU A 274 -21.23 9.01 17.01
C GLU A 274 -20.88 10.13 16.03
N GLU A 275 -20.08 9.82 15.02
CA GLU A 275 -19.75 10.78 13.95
C GLU A 275 -20.97 11.10 13.08
N MET A 276 -21.83 10.10 12.82
CA MET A 276 -23.08 10.32 12.09
C MET A 276 -24.04 11.22 12.88
N LEU A 277 -24.11 11.04 14.21
CA LEU A 277 -24.90 11.92 15.10
C LEU A 277 -24.34 13.34 15.17
N GLY A 278 -23.03 13.49 14.94
CA GLY A 278 -22.34 14.79 14.88
C GLY A 278 -22.49 15.56 13.56
N MET A 279 -23.30 15.10 12.62
CA MET A 279 -23.56 15.81 11.36
C MET A 279 -24.15 17.17 11.59
N LYS A 280 -23.61 18.17 10.91
CA LYS A 280 -24.11 19.57 10.97
C LYS A 280 -25.03 19.83 9.79
N TRP A 281 -26.13 20.48 10.06
CA TRP A 281 -27.06 20.94 9.05
C TRP A 281 -26.81 22.41 8.71
N LEU A 282 -27.06 22.80 7.47
CA LEU A 282 -26.98 24.20 7.07
C LEU A 282 -28.08 24.97 7.83
N ASP A 283 -27.69 25.95 8.63
CA ASP A 283 -28.61 26.86 9.30
C ASP A 283 -28.93 28.01 8.33
N LEU A 284 -30.03 27.82 7.60
CA LEU A 284 -30.49 28.80 6.59
C LEU A 284 -30.87 30.16 7.19
N ASN A 285 -31.07 30.24 8.50
CA ASN A 285 -31.45 31.48 9.18
C ASN A 285 -30.23 32.35 9.55
N LYS A 286 -28.99 31.85 9.40
CA LYS A 286 -27.79 32.65 9.72
C LYS A 286 -27.31 33.54 8.59
N ASP A 287 -27.75 33.37 7.36
CA ASP A 287 -27.31 34.13 6.20
C ASP A 287 -28.16 35.42 5.96
N GLU A 288 -29.34 35.57 6.60
CA GLU A 288 -30.16 36.80 6.43
C GLU A 288 -29.55 38.02 7.16
N HIS A 289 -28.67 37.85 8.11
CA HIS A 289 -28.00 38.96 8.79
C HIS A 289 -26.72 39.48 8.10
N ARG A 290 -26.20 38.76 7.10
CA ARG A 290 -25.00 39.21 6.38
C ARG A 290 -25.26 40.14 5.20
N THR A 291 -26.50 40.22 4.73
CA THR A 291 -26.89 41.03 3.57
C THR A 291 -27.50 42.40 3.90
N MET A 292 -27.82 42.70 5.17
CA MET A 292 -28.39 43.98 5.57
C MET A 292 -27.38 45.07 5.97
N ASP A 293 -26.17 44.71 6.38
CA ASP A 293 -25.16 45.66 6.82
C ASP A 293 -24.39 46.35 5.67
N THR A 294 -24.62 45.96 4.40
CA THR A 294 -23.88 46.50 3.26
C THR A 294 -24.66 47.58 2.48
N TYR A 295 -25.87 47.92 2.87
CA TYR A 295 -26.73 48.91 2.17
C TYR A 295 -27.10 50.13 2.97
N MET A 296 -26.48 50.38 4.15
CA MET A 296 -26.77 51.58 4.94
C MET A 296 -25.63 52.63 5.01
N ASP A 297 -24.58 52.48 4.22
CA ASP A 297 -23.54 53.51 4.08
C ASP A 297 -23.37 53.90 2.59
N THR A 298 -24.36 54.61 2.04
CA THR A 298 -24.22 55.51 0.88
C THR A 298 -25.16 56.70 1.05
#